data_d2ba4d7914294107c0d4beaf87f4b3a5
#
_entry.id   d2ba4d7914294107c0d4beaf87f4b3a5
#
_cell.length_a   1.000
_cell.length_b   1.000
_cell.length_c   1.000
_cell.angle_alpha   90.00
_cell.angle_beta   90.00
_cell.angle_gamma   90.00
#
_symmetry.space_group_name_H-M   'P 1'
#
loop_
_entity.id
_entity.type
_entity.pdbx_description
1 polymer ?
#
loop_
_entity_poly.entity_id
_entity_poly.type
_entity_poly.pdbx_seq_one_letter_code
_entity_poly.pdbx_strand_id
1 'polypeptide(L)'
;IFRAIKSRCVVSFAYKSSGSKVFKEKIFECYHVVCQKGNWYVLGFDHGAADFRVFALSRIKNIVPSGRSFSVPKDFDIHRHIDLNFGIWNNPEPPEEYEFLFSAKMANYVLEREWHKNQLVAQHEDGSVLLKFSSNQKQMVFSWAMGFGDSVTVIKPARLREEIREECQKMAGKY
;
A
#
# COMPACT_ATOMS: atom_id res chain seq x y z
N ILE A 1 0.19 -5.53 -21.03
CA ILE A 1 0.87 -5.91 -19.77
C ILE A 1 0.75 -7.41 -19.52
N PHE A 2 -0.44 -8.00 -19.43
CA PHE A 2 -0.61 -9.45 -19.18
C PHE A 2 0.16 -10.35 -20.17
N ARG A 3 0.15 -10.00 -21.46
CA ARG A 3 0.96 -10.72 -22.46
C ARG A 3 2.46 -10.60 -22.16
N ALA A 4 2.93 -9.41 -21.77
CA ALA A 4 4.33 -9.18 -21.43
C ALA A 4 4.79 -10.02 -20.22
N ILE A 5 3.94 -10.13 -19.19
CA ILE A 5 4.19 -11.01 -18.04
C ILE A 5 4.29 -12.47 -18.49
N LYS A 6 3.30 -12.95 -19.27
CA LYS A 6 3.24 -14.34 -19.70
C LYS A 6 4.43 -14.72 -20.60
N SER A 7 4.82 -13.83 -21.52
CA SER A 7 5.93 -14.06 -22.46
C SER A 7 7.30 -13.64 -21.92
N ARG A 8 7.36 -13.12 -20.68
CA ARG A 8 8.60 -12.57 -20.09
C ARG A 8 9.28 -11.56 -21.00
N CYS A 9 8.51 -10.69 -21.64
CA CYS A 9 9.00 -9.69 -22.57
C CYS A 9 9.12 -8.33 -21.89
N VAL A 10 10.29 -7.69 -22.04
CA VAL A 10 10.51 -6.30 -21.62
C VAL A 10 9.64 -5.39 -22.47
N VAL A 11 8.99 -4.40 -21.85
CA VAL A 11 8.15 -3.42 -22.55
C VAL A 11 8.68 -2.01 -22.35
N SER A 12 8.42 -1.13 -23.31
CA SER A 12 8.48 0.31 -23.08
C SER A 12 7.07 0.89 -23.03
N PHE A 13 6.88 1.96 -22.28
CA PHE A 13 5.62 2.69 -22.21
C PHE A 13 5.83 4.13 -21.70
N ALA A 14 4.89 5.01 -22.03
CA ALA A 14 4.81 6.35 -21.49
C ALA A 14 4.01 6.33 -20.17
N TYR A 15 4.58 6.87 -19.11
CA TYR A 15 3.97 6.93 -17.77
C TYR A 15 3.87 8.36 -17.26
N LYS A 16 2.70 8.69 -16.68
CA LYS A 16 2.46 9.98 -16.04
C LYS A 16 2.29 9.78 -14.53
N SER A 17 3.29 10.21 -13.75
CA SER A 17 3.23 10.15 -12.28
C SER A 17 2.13 11.04 -11.72
N SER A 18 1.65 10.74 -10.52
CA SER A 18 0.70 11.60 -9.79
C SER A 18 1.34 12.97 -9.58
N GLY A 19 0.59 14.04 -9.85
CA GLY A 19 1.09 15.41 -9.75
C GLY A 19 1.99 15.87 -10.92
N SER A 20 2.43 14.97 -11.82
CA SER A 20 3.20 15.35 -13.00
C SER A 20 2.30 15.78 -14.17
N LYS A 21 2.72 16.79 -14.92
CA LYS A 21 2.06 17.16 -16.19
C LYS A 21 2.68 16.45 -17.40
N VAL A 22 3.84 15.80 -17.23
CA VAL A 22 4.65 15.25 -18.33
C VAL A 22 4.67 13.73 -18.27
N PHE A 23 4.56 13.09 -19.43
CA PHE A 23 4.82 11.66 -19.59
C PHE A 23 6.33 11.42 -19.68
N LYS A 24 6.81 10.39 -19.00
CA LYS A 24 8.19 9.90 -19.10
C LYS A 24 8.17 8.49 -19.67
N GLU A 25 9.10 8.21 -20.57
CA GLU A 25 9.29 6.86 -21.08
C GLU A 25 9.88 5.96 -19.99
N LYS A 26 9.39 4.72 -19.96
CA LYS A 26 9.79 3.66 -19.06
C LYS A 26 10.15 2.41 -19.83
N ILE A 27 11.26 1.76 -19.47
CA ILE A 27 11.64 0.44 -19.92
C ILE A 27 11.50 -0.48 -18.73
N PHE A 28 10.62 -1.49 -18.85
CA PHE A 28 10.10 -2.18 -17.69
C PHE A 28 9.95 -3.69 -17.89
N GLU A 29 10.36 -4.45 -16.89
CA GLU A 29 10.11 -5.88 -16.75
C GLU A 29 8.87 -6.08 -15.90
N CYS A 30 7.78 -6.54 -16.50
CA CYS A 30 6.52 -6.75 -15.79
C CYS A 30 6.55 -8.06 -15.02
N TYR A 31 6.59 -8.04 -13.69
CA TYR A 31 6.59 -9.26 -12.87
C TYR A 31 5.20 -9.69 -12.45
N HIS A 32 4.41 -8.79 -11.87
CA HIS A 32 3.07 -9.07 -11.36
C HIS A 32 2.09 -7.94 -11.68
N VAL A 33 0.80 -8.30 -11.67
CA VAL A 33 -0.31 -7.34 -11.67
C VAL A 33 -1.13 -7.57 -10.41
N VAL A 34 -1.48 -6.49 -9.72
CA VAL A 34 -2.34 -6.52 -8.53
C VAL A 34 -3.48 -5.54 -8.67
N CYS A 35 -4.63 -5.88 -8.09
CA CYS A 35 -5.75 -4.97 -7.94
C CYS A 35 -5.86 -4.57 -6.48
N GLN A 36 -5.82 -3.26 -6.19
CA GLN A 36 -6.03 -2.76 -4.85
C GLN A 36 -7.01 -1.61 -4.86
N LYS A 37 -8.05 -1.71 -4.02
CA LYS A 37 -9.12 -0.70 -3.91
C LYS A 37 -9.68 -0.31 -5.29
N GLY A 38 -9.92 -1.30 -6.17
CA GLY A 38 -10.46 -1.10 -7.51
C GLY A 38 -9.49 -0.56 -8.56
N ASN A 39 -8.24 -0.29 -8.21
CA ASN A 39 -7.21 0.15 -9.15
C ASN A 39 -6.23 -0.98 -9.47
N TRP A 40 -5.86 -1.09 -10.73
CA TRP A 40 -4.89 -2.06 -11.21
C TRP A 40 -3.50 -1.46 -11.30
N TYR A 41 -2.51 -2.24 -10.87
CA TYR A 41 -1.10 -1.85 -10.85
C TYR A 41 -0.24 -2.97 -11.43
N VAL A 42 0.81 -2.59 -12.15
CA VAL A 42 1.88 -3.50 -12.56
C VAL A 42 3.11 -3.25 -11.69
N LEU A 43 3.73 -4.34 -11.26
CA LEU A 43 4.91 -4.35 -10.41
C LEU A 43 6.04 -5.05 -11.17
N GLY A 44 7.25 -4.54 -11.02
CA GLY A 44 8.41 -5.11 -11.68
C GLY A 44 9.64 -4.20 -11.61
N PHE A 45 10.62 -4.45 -12.49
CA PHE A 45 11.88 -3.74 -12.51
C PHE A 45 11.89 -2.61 -13.56
N ASP A 46 12.13 -1.39 -13.11
CA ASP A 46 12.30 -0.19 -13.97
C ASP A 46 13.78 -0.01 -14.29
N HIS A 47 14.18 -0.23 -15.54
CA HIS A 47 15.55 -0.07 -15.99
C HIS A 47 16.09 1.35 -15.82
N GLY A 48 15.21 2.36 -15.97
CA GLY A 48 15.59 3.76 -15.82
C GLY A 48 15.88 4.17 -14.37
N ALA A 49 15.23 3.51 -13.41
CA ALA A 49 15.45 3.71 -11.99
C ALA A 49 16.45 2.70 -11.40
N ALA A 50 16.79 1.63 -12.15
CA ALA A 50 17.54 0.47 -11.69
C ALA A 50 16.96 -0.12 -10.38
N ASP A 51 15.63 -0.16 -10.26
CA ASP A 51 14.95 -0.53 -9.03
C ASP A 51 13.56 -1.11 -9.29
N PHE A 52 13.02 -1.82 -8.30
CA PHE A 52 11.64 -2.29 -8.30
C PHE A 52 10.67 -1.10 -8.21
N ARG A 53 9.65 -1.10 -9.06
CA ARG A 53 8.64 -0.03 -9.12
C ARG A 53 7.24 -0.58 -9.31
N VAL A 54 6.29 0.25 -8.90
CA VAL A 54 4.85 0.02 -9.03
C VAL A 54 4.26 1.11 -9.91
N PHE A 55 3.54 0.71 -10.96
CA PHE A 55 2.89 1.64 -11.88
C PHE A 55 1.39 1.36 -11.99
N ALA A 56 0.57 2.41 -11.80
CA ALA A 56 -0.88 2.31 -12.02
C ALA A 56 -1.17 2.12 -13.51
N LEU A 57 -1.92 1.08 -13.88
CA LEU A 57 -2.23 0.78 -15.29
C LEU A 57 -2.99 1.92 -15.96
N SER A 58 -3.85 2.63 -15.24
CA SER A 58 -4.61 3.79 -15.74
C SER A 58 -3.74 4.97 -16.19
N ARG A 59 -2.45 4.99 -15.81
CA ARG A 59 -1.49 6.05 -16.12
C ARG A 59 -0.47 5.64 -17.18
N ILE A 60 -0.59 4.43 -17.72
CA ILE A 60 0.28 3.88 -18.76
C ILE A 60 -0.34 4.15 -20.14
N LYS A 61 0.48 4.59 -21.09
CA LYS A 61 0.11 4.76 -22.50
C LYS A 61 1.19 4.17 -23.40
N ASN A 62 0.81 3.82 -24.64
CA ASN A 62 1.73 3.43 -25.70
C ASN A 62 2.67 2.28 -25.29
N ILE A 63 2.09 1.14 -24.89
CA ILE A 63 2.88 -0.03 -24.50
C ILE A 63 3.42 -0.70 -25.75
N VAL A 64 4.76 -0.83 -25.83
CA VAL A 64 5.47 -1.46 -26.96
C VAL A 64 6.37 -2.57 -26.42
N PRO A 65 6.20 -3.82 -26.90
CA PRO A 65 7.15 -4.89 -26.62
C PRO A 65 8.52 -4.59 -27.25
N SER A 66 9.61 -4.80 -26.47
CA SER A 66 10.97 -4.49 -26.94
C SER A 66 11.64 -5.63 -27.71
N GLY A 67 11.02 -6.81 -27.75
CA GLY A 67 11.64 -8.04 -28.28
C GLY A 67 12.68 -8.68 -27.34
N ARG A 68 13.07 -8.01 -26.27
CA ARG A 68 13.99 -8.56 -25.25
C ARG A 68 13.23 -9.35 -24.21
N SER A 69 13.76 -10.49 -23.79
CA SER A 69 13.22 -11.29 -22.69
C SER A 69 13.92 -10.96 -21.36
N PHE A 70 13.27 -11.26 -20.27
CA PHE A 70 13.82 -11.16 -18.92
C PHE A 70 13.51 -12.43 -18.09
N SER A 71 14.22 -12.58 -16.99
CA SER A 71 13.94 -13.62 -15.99
C SER A 71 13.65 -12.98 -14.65
N VAL A 72 12.54 -13.33 -14.02
CA VAL A 72 12.28 -12.90 -12.64
C VAL A 72 13.30 -13.57 -11.72
N PRO A 73 14.00 -12.83 -10.84
CA PRO A 73 14.93 -13.42 -9.89
C PRO A 73 14.26 -14.54 -9.09
N LYS A 74 14.98 -15.64 -8.84
CA LYS A 74 14.42 -16.81 -8.13
C LYS A 74 14.02 -16.51 -6.68
N ASP A 75 14.69 -15.53 -6.08
CA ASP A 75 14.48 -15.04 -4.72
C ASP A 75 13.53 -13.85 -4.66
N PHE A 76 12.92 -13.47 -5.80
CA PHE A 76 11.94 -12.39 -5.84
C PHE A 76 10.69 -12.78 -5.05
N ASP A 77 10.42 -12.03 -4.00
CA ASP A 77 9.20 -12.13 -3.21
C ASP A 77 8.46 -10.78 -3.23
N ILE A 78 7.28 -10.76 -3.82
CA ILE A 78 6.44 -9.57 -3.91
C ILE A 78 6.13 -8.96 -2.54
N HIS A 79 5.99 -9.79 -1.50
CA HIS A 79 5.65 -9.34 -0.15
C HIS A 79 6.77 -8.55 0.54
N ARG A 80 8.01 -8.64 0.02
CA ARG A 80 9.10 -7.78 0.48
C ARG A 80 9.01 -6.36 -0.06
N HIS A 81 8.26 -6.17 -1.14
CA HIS A 81 8.17 -4.89 -1.83
C HIS A 81 6.85 -4.17 -1.56
N ILE A 82 5.79 -4.90 -1.28
CA ILE A 82 4.45 -4.34 -1.05
C ILE A 82 3.78 -4.98 0.14
N ASP A 83 2.97 -4.20 0.83
CA ASP A 83 2.03 -4.67 1.85
C ASP A 83 0.62 -4.71 1.24
N LEU A 84 0.17 -5.90 0.83
CA LEU A 84 -1.14 -6.08 0.18
C LEU A 84 -2.33 -5.71 1.08
N ASN A 85 -2.14 -5.67 2.39
CA ASN A 85 -3.20 -5.31 3.34
C ASN A 85 -3.43 -3.79 3.37
N PHE A 86 -2.36 -3.01 3.48
CA PHE A 86 -2.46 -1.56 3.57
C PHE A 86 -2.06 -0.81 2.30
N GLY A 87 -1.06 -1.28 1.56
CA GLY A 87 -0.63 -0.55 0.36
C GLY A 87 0.31 -1.33 -0.55
N ILE A 88 0.43 -0.83 -1.77
CA ILE A 88 1.28 -1.41 -2.82
C ILE A 88 2.48 -0.52 -3.13
N TRP A 89 2.69 0.52 -2.35
CA TRP A 89 3.82 1.41 -2.57
C TRP A 89 5.10 0.74 -2.07
N ASN A 90 6.10 0.67 -2.95
CA ASN A 90 7.43 0.24 -2.53
C ASN A 90 8.00 1.28 -1.57
N ASN A 91 7.95 0.96 -0.27
CA ASN A 91 8.52 1.80 0.77
C ASN A 91 9.72 1.05 1.38
N PRO A 92 10.96 1.57 1.19
CA PRO A 92 12.16 0.93 1.70
C PRO A 92 12.31 1.03 3.22
N GLU A 93 11.48 1.84 3.89
CA GLU A 93 11.52 1.95 5.35
C GLU A 93 11.09 0.65 6.02
N PRO A 94 11.72 0.30 7.16
CA PRO A 94 11.32 -0.87 7.92
C PRO A 94 9.87 -0.72 8.40
N PRO A 95 9.14 -1.84 8.58
CA PRO A 95 7.82 -1.83 9.17
C PRO A 95 7.85 -1.24 10.58
N GLU A 96 6.87 -0.40 10.88
CA GLU A 96 6.63 0.18 12.20
C GLU A 96 5.48 -0.58 12.90
N GLU A 97 5.55 -0.74 14.21
CA GLU A 97 4.47 -1.31 15.00
C GLU A 97 3.34 -0.31 15.22
N TYR A 98 2.12 -0.81 15.02
CA TYR A 98 0.88 -0.07 15.29
C TYR A 98 0.03 -0.80 16.33
N GLU A 99 -0.51 -0.03 17.28
CA GLU A 99 -1.48 -0.49 18.26
C GLU A 99 -2.69 0.45 18.26
N PHE A 100 -3.87 -0.13 18.03
CA PHE A 100 -5.14 0.58 17.96
C PHE A 100 -6.12 -0.02 18.96
N LEU A 101 -6.71 0.83 19.80
CA LEU A 101 -7.78 0.44 20.70
C LEU A 101 -9.12 0.88 20.12
N PHE A 102 -9.96 -0.08 19.79
CA PHE A 102 -11.30 0.14 19.30
C PHE A 102 -12.32 0.10 20.44
N SER A 103 -13.32 0.96 20.39
CA SER A 103 -14.42 0.96 21.33
C SER A 103 -15.23 -0.34 21.24
N ALA A 104 -15.91 -0.75 22.32
CA ALA A 104 -16.77 -1.93 22.34
C ALA A 104 -17.83 -1.93 21.22
N LYS A 105 -18.30 -0.76 20.78
CA LYS A 105 -19.23 -0.58 19.66
C LYS A 105 -18.68 -1.13 18.35
N MET A 106 -17.37 -1.09 18.15
CA MET A 106 -16.68 -1.56 16.94
C MET A 106 -16.11 -2.98 17.08
N ALA A 107 -16.22 -3.60 18.25
CA ALA A 107 -15.55 -4.87 18.55
C ALA A 107 -15.84 -5.96 17.51
N ASN A 108 -17.12 -6.24 17.23
CA ASN A 108 -17.50 -7.29 16.27
C ASN A 108 -16.96 -6.99 14.88
N TYR A 109 -17.02 -5.75 14.42
CA TYR A 109 -16.51 -5.35 13.12
C TYR A 109 -15.00 -5.58 12.99
N VAL A 110 -14.26 -5.37 14.08
CA VAL A 110 -12.81 -5.58 14.11
C VAL A 110 -12.46 -7.06 14.19
N LEU A 111 -13.18 -7.83 15.02
CA LEU A 111 -12.93 -9.25 15.25
C LEU A 111 -13.27 -10.15 14.04
N GLU A 112 -14.25 -9.75 13.23
CA GLU A 112 -14.68 -10.50 12.03
C GLU A 112 -13.70 -10.44 10.86
N ARG A 113 -12.64 -9.63 10.94
CA ARG A 113 -11.74 -9.33 9.82
C ARG A 113 -10.29 -9.63 10.12
N GLU A 114 -9.60 -10.12 9.11
CA GLU A 114 -8.15 -10.08 9.06
C GLU A 114 -7.70 -8.76 8.41
N TRP A 115 -7.22 -7.84 9.25
CA TRP A 115 -6.73 -6.53 8.82
C TRP A 115 -5.30 -6.57 8.32
N HIS A 116 -4.50 -7.47 8.89
CA HIS A 116 -3.12 -7.70 8.49
C HIS A 116 -2.67 -9.13 8.84
N LYS A 117 -1.91 -9.75 7.95
CA LYS A 117 -1.43 -11.14 8.11
C LYS A 117 -0.64 -11.42 9.40
N ASN A 118 -0.04 -10.38 10.01
CA ASN A 118 0.69 -10.47 11.28
C ASN A 118 -0.04 -9.79 12.43
N GLN A 119 -1.36 -9.63 12.33
CA GLN A 119 -2.13 -8.99 13.40
C GLN A 119 -2.20 -9.85 14.65
N LEU A 120 -2.20 -9.16 15.80
CA LEU A 120 -2.60 -9.69 17.09
C LEU A 120 -3.84 -8.93 17.55
N VAL A 121 -4.83 -9.67 18.02
CA VAL A 121 -6.10 -9.10 18.48
C VAL A 121 -6.37 -9.58 19.89
N ALA A 122 -6.72 -8.66 20.79
CA ALA A 122 -7.12 -8.97 22.16
C ALA A 122 -8.39 -8.18 22.51
N GLN A 123 -9.39 -8.89 23.03
CA GLN A 123 -10.59 -8.25 23.58
C GLN A 123 -10.45 -8.07 25.08
N HIS A 124 -10.78 -6.88 25.58
CA HIS A 124 -10.76 -6.51 26.98
C HIS A 124 -12.12 -6.80 27.64
N GLU A 125 -12.15 -6.81 28.98
CA GLU A 125 -13.37 -7.07 29.77
C GLU A 125 -14.47 -6.01 29.56
N ASP A 126 -14.08 -4.77 29.25
CA ASP A 126 -15.01 -3.68 28.92
C ASP A 126 -15.58 -3.77 27.49
N GLY A 127 -15.24 -4.83 26.78
CA GLY A 127 -15.66 -5.07 25.40
C GLY A 127 -14.83 -4.34 24.35
N SER A 128 -13.86 -3.50 24.73
CA SER A 128 -12.94 -2.87 23.77
C SER A 128 -11.99 -3.89 23.14
N VAL A 129 -11.45 -3.57 21.97
CA VAL A 129 -10.57 -4.49 21.20
C VAL A 129 -9.27 -3.81 20.89
N LEU A 130 -8.16 -4.40 21.31
CA LEU A 130 -6.82 -4.01 20.94
C LEU A 130 -6.37 -4.77 19.69
N LEU A 131 -6.08 -4.05 18.63
CA LEU A 131 -5.50 -4.58 17.39
C LEU A 131 -4.06 -4.10 17.25
N LYS A 132 -3.13 -5.05 17.02
CA LYS A 132 -1.71 -4.76 16.78
C LYS A 132 -1.28 -5.37 15.47
N PHE A 133 -0.46 -4.67 14.72
CA PHE A 133 0.22 -5.17 13.51
C PHE A 133 1.44 -4.31 13.18
N SER A 134 2.25 -4.78 12.22
CA SER A 134 3.39 -4.01 11.70
C SER A 134 3.23 -3.75 10.23
N SER A 135 3.45 -2.50 9.79
CA SER A 135 3.39 -2.11 8.38
C SER A 135 4.38 -0.99 8.08
N ASN A 136 4.90 -0.94 6.84
CA ASN A 136 5.68 0.19 6.34
C ASN A 136 4.82 1.22 5.56
N GLN A 137 3.51 1.00 5.47
CA GLN A 137 2.56 1.82 4.70
C GLN A 137 1.94 2.93 5.56
N LYS A 138 2.77 3.78 6.16
CA LYS A 138 2.38 4.81 7.15
C LYS A 138 1.17 5.64 6.73
N GLN A 139 1.18 6.18 5.50
CA GLN A 139 0.09 7.02 5.00
C GLN A 139 -1.23 6.26 4.84
N MET A 140 -1.14 4.99 4.47
CA MET A 140 -2.34 4.16 4.32
C MET A 140 -2.91 3.76 5.67
N VAL A 141 -2.05 3.46 6.65
CA VAL A 141 -2.45 3.19 8.03
C VAL A 141 -3.08 4.43 8.67
N PHE A 142 -2.49 5.62 8.47
CA PHE A 142 -3.09 6.89 8.89
C PHE A 142 -4.51 7.07 8.32
N SER A 143 -4.67 6.97 7.00
CA SER A 143 -5.97 7.14 6.35
C SER A 143 -7.00 6.09 6.78
N TRP A 144 -6.54 4.85 7.02
CA TRP A 144 -7.38 3.77 7.52
C TRP A 144 -7.87 4.06 8.95
N ALA A 145 -6.99 4.49 9.85
CA ALA A 145 -7.35 4.85 11.22
C ALA A 145 -8.34 6.01 11.26
N MET A 146 -8.11 7.07 10.46
CA MET A 146 -9.03 8.21 10.35
C MET A 146 -10.44 7.81 9.91
N GLY A 147 -10.58 6.72 9.16
CA GLY A 147 -11.89 6.21 8.70
C GLY A 147 -12.80 5.68 9.82
N PHE A 148 -12.28 5.42 11.02
CA PHE A 148 -13.06 4.97 12.18
C PHE A 148 -13.54 6.11 13.08
N GLY A 149 -13.11 7.34 12.82
CA GLY A 149 -13.53 8.51 13.60
C GLY A 149 -13.18 8.35 15.09
N ASP A 150 -14.16 8.59 15.95
CA ASP A 150 -14.04 8.51 17.42
C ASP A 150 -14.02 7.08 17.98
N SER A 151 -14.24 6.08 17.11
CA SER A 151 -14.33 4.67 17.53
C SER A 151 -12.96 4.00 17.67
N VAL A 152 -11.86 4.68 17.33
CA VAL A 152 -10.50 4.18 17.44
C VAL A 152 -9.57 5.17 18.17
N THR A 153 -8.75 4.63 19.06
CA THR A 153 -7.65 5.39 19.68
C THR A 153 -6.33 4.79 19.28
N VAL A 154 -5.40 5.60 18.78
CA VAL A 154 -4.02 5.16 18.48
C VAL A 154 -3.24 5.06 19.79
N ILE A 155 -2.81 3.86 20.14
CA ILE A 155 -1.95 3.61 21.29
C ILE A 155 -0.49 3.78 20.88
N LYS A 156 -0.11 3.19 19.75
CA LYS A 156 1.23 3.31 19.13
C LYS A 156 1.13 3.46 17.62
N PRO A 157 2.09 4.16 17.03
CA PRO A 157 3.13 4.97 17.64
C PRO A 157 2.59 6.34 18.09
N ALA A 158 3.26 6.99 19.06
CA ALA A 158 2.86 8.31 19.56
C ALA A 158 2.82 9.37 18.44
N ARG A 159 3.74 9.25 17.46
CA ARG A 159 3.78 10.14 16.29
C ARG A 159 2.48 10.09 15.49
N LEU A 160 1.95 8.91 15.19
CA LEU A 160 0.68 8.78 14.45
C LEU A 160 -0.48 9.41 15.21
N ARG A 161 -0.50 9.30 16.53
CA ARG A 161 -1.51 9.94 17.38
C ARG A 161 -1.47 11.48 17.26
N GLU A 162 -0.27 12.06 17.26
CA GLU A 162 -0.13 13.52 17.06
C GLU A 162 -0.54 13.95 15.65
N GLU A 163 -0.13 13.21 14.61
CA GLU A 163 -0.53 13.48 13.22
C GLU A 163 -2.06 13.46 13.07
N ILE A 164 -2.74 12.49 13.68
CA ILE A 164 -4.22 12.42 13.69
C ILE A 164 -4.83 13.60 14.45
N ARG A 165 -4.28 13.96 15.61
CA ARG A 165 -4.75 15.11 16.39
C ARG A 165 -4.68 16.41 15.57
N GLU A 166 -3.54 16.66 14.96
CA GLU A 166 -3.35 17.85 14.10
C GLU A 166 -4.33 17.87 12.94
N GLU A 167 -4.54 16.71 12.30
CA GLU A 167 -5.47 16.64 11.17
C GLU A 167 -6.92 16.86 11.60
N CYS A 168 -7.34 16.31 12.76
CA CYS A 168 -8.65 16.56 13.34
C CYS A 168 -8.87 18.05 13.64
N GLN A 169 -7.85 18.75 14.16
CA GLN A 169 -7.92 20.21 14.38
C GLN A 169 -8.09 20.98 13.08
N LYS A 170 -7.34 20.63 12.04
CA LYS A 170 -7.48 21.25 10.71
C LYS A 170 -8.86 20.98 10.11
N MET A 171 -9.39 19.76 10.30
CA MET A 171 -10.74 19.42 9.84
C MET A 171 -11.80 20.22 10.58
N ALA A 172 -11.73 20.30 11.90
CA ALA A 172 -12.68 21.08 12.72
C ALA A 172 -12.74 22.54 12.32
N GLY A 173 -11.61 23.12 11.89
CA GLY A 173 -11.55 24.49 11.40
C GLY A 173 -12.17 24.74 10.01
N LYS A 174 -12.63 23.67 9.32
CA LYS A 174 -13.30 23.78 8.01
C LYS A 174 -14.83 23.71 8.11
N TYR A 175 -15.34 23.26 9.24
CA TYR A 175 -16.79 23.10 9.54
C TYR A 175 -17.21 23.97 10.72
#